data_6e8e1793d18fb55d066933a8a44843b3
#
_entry.id   6e8e1793d18fb55d066933a8a44843b3
#
_cell.length_a   1.000
_cell.length_b   1.000
_cell.length_c   1.000
_cell.angle_alpha   90.00
_cell.angle_beta   90.00
_cell.angle_gamma   90.00
#
_symmetry.space_group_name_H-M   'P 1'
#
loop_
_entity.id
_entity.type
_entity.pdbx_description
1 polymer ?
#
loop_
_entity_poly.entity_id
_entity_poly.type
_entity_poly.pdbx_seq_one_letter_code
_entity_poly.pdbx_strand_id
1 'polypeptide(L)'
;MKAVTVRTGDVEAPRESRALPVVLILDRLRSAYNVGNVFRVAEAARVAEIAACGYTACPPHEKLEKTARGCDKLVLCRHFETAADAVAEYRSRGYVIYGVETVEGAQWYWNAEIRFPCALILGNEALGVSEEALSLCDGFISLPTFGCKNSINVGNCAAVVVFECLKRTLV
;
A
#
# COMPACT_ATOMS: atom_id res chain seq x y z
N MET A 1 -39.78 4.53 -3.52
CA MET A 1 -38.33 4.34 -3.64
C MET A 1 -37.64 5.58 -3.06
N LYS A 2 -36.71 5.41 -2.11
CA LYS A 2 -35.87 6.55 -1.66
C LYS A 2 -34.91 6.93 -2.80
N ALA A 3 -34.82 8.20 -3.11
CA ALA A 3 -33.83 8.69 -4.10
C ALA A 3 -32.42 8.40 -3.57
N VAL A 4 -31.60 7.78 -4.41
CA VAL A 4 -30.17 7.57 -4.12
C VAL A 4 -29.41 8.77 -4.65
N THR A 5 -28.78 9.53 -3.77
CA THR A 5 -27.94 10.66 -4.14
C THR A 5 -26.48 10.19 -4.24
N VAL A 6 -25.89 10.31 -5.43
CA VAL A 6 -24.48 10.03 -5.65
C VAL A 6 -23.67 11.25 -5.22
N ARG A 7 -22.66 11.05 -4.37
CA ARG A 7 -21.70 12.10 -4.04
C ARG A 7 -20.81 12.36 -5.25
N THR A 8 -20.77 13.58 -5.71
CA THR A 8 -19.92 14.05 -6.81
C THR A 8 -18.98 15.14 -6.29
N GLY A 9 -17.73 15.11 -6.73
CA GLY A 9 -16.70 16.07 -6.30
C GLY A 9 -15.97 15.64 -5.02
N ASP A 10 -15.01 16.46 -4.63
CA ASP A 10 -14.21 16.23 -3.44
C ASP A 10 -15.06 16.44 -2.17
N VAL A 11 -14.88 15.59 -1.20
CA VAL A 11 -15.55 15.67 0.10
C VAL A 11 -14.55 16.22 1.11
N GLU A 12 -14.93 17.23 1.88
CA GLU A 12 -14.11 17.63 3.02
C GLU A 12 -13.88 16.44 3.95
N ALA A 13 -12.60 16.07 4.13
CA ALA A 13 -12.24 15.04 5.08
C ALA A 13 -12.61 15.53 6.49
N PRO A 14 -13.13 14.65 7.36
CA PRO A 14 -13.36 15.01 8.76
C PRO A 14 -12.06 15.53 9.36
N ARG A 15 -12.05 16.79 9.85
CA ARG A 15 -10.84 17.46 10.37
C ARG A 15 -10.16 16.71 11.52
N GLU A 16 -10.90 15.85 12.21
CA GLU A 16 -10.44 15.10 13.38
C GLU A 16 -9.94 13.68 13.06
N SER A 17 -10.05 13.19 11.83
CA SER A 17 -9.61 11.84 11.51
C SER A 17 -8.08 11.77 11.41
N ARG A 18 -7.46 10.98 12.30
CA ARG A 18 -6.03 10.67 12.25
C ARG A 18 -5.66 9.96 10.95
N ALA A 19 -4.41 10.13 10.49
CA ALA A 19 -3.87 9.30 9.42
C ALA A 19 -3.91 7.83 9.85
N LEU A 20 -4.22 6.94 8.91
CA LEU A 20 -4.07 5.51 9.12
C LEU A 20 -2.60 5.21 9.39
N PRO A 21 -2.23 4.56 10.52
CA PRO A 21 -0.83 4.31 10.88
C PRO A 21 -0.23 3.17 10.03
N VAL A 22 -0.31 3.33 8.73
CA VAL A 22 0.19 2.41 7.72
C VAL A 22 1.08 3.17 6.74
N VAL A 23 2.19 2.58 6.37
CA VAL A 23 3.08 3.01 5.28
C VAL A 23 3.05 1.94 4.19
N LEU A 24 3.05 2.36 2.93
CA LEU A 24 3.17 1.45 1.79
C LEU A 24 4.58 1.55 1.21
N ILE A 25 5.35 0.47 1.25
CA ILE A 25 6.66 0.36 0.62
C ILE A 25 6.46 -0.31 -0.74
N LEU A 26 6.74 0.40 -1.82
CA LEU A 26 6.55 -0.05 -3.19
C LEU A 26 7.90 -0.51 -3.76
N ASP A 27 8.15 -1.81 -3.73
CA ASP A 27 9.43 -2.39 -4.16
C ASP A 27 9.50 -2.55 -5.67
N ARG A 28 10.11 -1.59 -6.35
CA ARG A 28 10.42 -1.62 -7.79
C ARG A 28 9.20 -1.87 -8.69
N LEU A 29 8.08 -1.19 -8.41
CA LEU A 29 6.90 -1.26 -9.27
C LEU A 29 7.22 -0.66 -10.66
N ARG A 30 6.91 -1.41 -11.71
CA ARG A 30 7.21 -1.04 -13.10
C ARG A 30 6.18 -0.07 -13.69
N SER A 31 4.94 -0.22 -13.29
CA SER A 31 3.81 0.48 -13.90
C SER A 31 3.42 1.73 -13.11
N ALA A 32 3.65 2.90 -13.68
CA ALA A 32 3.14 4.16 -13.13
C ALA A 32 1.60 4.17 -12.99
N TYR A 33 0.87 3.35 -13.76
CA TYR A 33 -0.57 3.14 -13.60
C TYR A 33 -0.90 2.42 -12.30
N ASN A 34 -0.15 1.36 -11.97
CA ASN A 34 -0.32 0.65 -10.70
C ASN A 34 0.03 1.55 -9.53
N VAL A 35 1.13 2.30 -9.63
CA VAL A 35 1.51 3.28 -8.60
C VAL A 35 0.42 4.34 -8.42
N GLY A 36 -0.13 4.89 -9.51
CA GLY A 36 -1.23 5.86 -9.45
C GLY A 36 -2.49 5.29 -8.80
N ASN A 37 -2.80 4.00 -9.05
CA ASN A 37 -3.90 3.33 -8.36
C ASN A 37 -3.62 3.20 -6.85
N VAL A 38 -2.37 2.86 -6.46
CA VAL A 38 -1.96 2.81 -5.05
C VAL A 38 -2.09 4.18 -4.38
N PHE A 39 -1.71 5.28 -5.05
CA PHE A 39 -1.92 6.64 -4.52
C PHE A 39 -3.39 6.95 -4.25
N ARG A 40 -4.29 6.52 -5.13
CA ARG A 40 -5.74 6.71 -4.94
C ARG A 40 -6.28 5.90 -3.75
N VAL A 41 -5.78 4.68 -3.56
CA VAL A 41 -6.11 3.84 -2.40
C VAL A 41 -5.57 4.48 -1.12
N ALA A 42 -4.33 4.95 -1.15
CA ALA A 42 -3.66 5.58 -0.02
C ALA A 42 -4.37 6.85 0.43
N GLU A 43 -4.79 7.70 -0.50
CA GLU A 43 -5.56 8.90 -0.22
C GLU A 43 -6.92 8.55 0.41
N ALA A 44 -7.68 7.64 -0.23
CA ALA A 44 -9.01 7.26 0.23
C ALA A 44 -9.03 6.65 1.64
N ALA A 45 -7.96 5.93 2.02
CA ALA A 45 -7.81 5.33 3.35
C ALA A 45 -6.97 6.20 4.30
N ARG A 46 -6.46 7.36 3.85
CA ARG A 46 -5.55 8.24 4.61
C ARG A 46 -4.30 7.53 5.12
N VAL A 47 -3.70 6.70 4.28
CA VAL A 47 -2.39 6.07 4.55
C VAL A 47 -1.36 7.15 4.89
N ALA A 48 -0.53 6.91 5.90
CA ALA A 48 0.39 7.91 6.42
C ALA A 48 1.43 8.35 5.38
N GLU A 49 1.96 7.40 4.60
CA GLU A 49 3.07 7.68 3.67
C GLU A 49 3.22 6.55 2.63
N ILE A 50 3.74 6.90 1.45
CA ILE A 50 4.24 5.95 0.44
C ILE A 50 5.76 6.07 0.34
N ALA A 51 6.46 4.93 0.41
CA ALA A 51 7.88 4.80 0.12
C ALA A 51 8.04 4.18 -1.28
N ALA A 52 8.43 4.98 -2.26
CA ALA A 52 8.72 4.51 -3.62
C ALA A 52 10.17 4.06 -3.72
N CYS A 53 10.42 2.77 -3.98
CA CYS A 53 11.77 2.20 -3.95
C CYS A 53 12.29 1.87 -5.34
N GLY A 54 13.58 2.12 -5.55
CA GLY A 54 14.27 1.89 -6.82
C GLY A 54 13.65 2.71 -7.96
N TYR A 55 13.23 2.06 -9.02
CA TYR A 55 12.62 2.72 -10.18
C TYR A 55 11.10 2.92 -10.09
N THR A 56 10.49 2.69 -8.93
CA THR A 56 9.08 3.00 -8.71
C THR A 56 8.83 4.50 -8.95
N ALA A 57 7.80 4.81 -9.74
CA ALA A 57 7.46 6.21 -10.03
C ALA A 57 7.13 6.96 -8.73
N CYS A 58 7.84 8.06 -8.50
CA CYS A 58 7.68 8.96 -7.35
C CYS A 58 7.37 10.38 -7.86
N PRO A 59 6.49 11.13 -7.22
CA PRO A 59 6.24 12.52 -7.60
C PRO A 59 7.48 13.42 -7.53
N PRO A 60 7.68 14.35 -8.49
CA PRO A 60 6.84 14.59 -9.66
C PRO A 60 7.13 13.60 -10.80
N HIS A 61 6.08 13.02 -11.40
CA HIS A 61 6.23 12.08 -12.51
C HIS A 61 5.01 12.12 -13.44
N GLU A 62 5.20 12.50 -14.70
CA GLU A 62 4.12 12.80 -15.66
C GLU A 62 3.07 11.69 -15.81
N LYS A 63 3.51 10.43 -15.96
CA LYS A 63 2.57 9.29 -16.10
C LYS A 63 1.84 8.98 -14.79
N LEU A 64 2.48 9.23 -13.64
CA LEU A 64 1.89 9.07 -12.33
C LEU A 64 0.78 10.10 -12.11
N GLU A 65 1.03 11.37 -12.40
CA GLU A 65 0.03 12.44 -12.27
C GLU A 65 -1.26 12.13 -13.03
N LYS A 66 -1.14 11.61 -14.27
CA LYS A 66 -2.28 11.23 -15.10
C LYS A 66 -3.15 10.14 -14.47
N THR A 67 -2.56 9.24 -13.71
CA THR A 67 -3.22 8.06 -13.14
C THR A 67 -3.64 8.25 -11.69
N ALA A 68 -2.86 8.97 -10.91
CA ALA A 68 -3.14 9.30 -9.51
C ALA A 68 -4.31 10.29 -9.35
N ARG A 69 -4.67 11.02 -10.42
CA ARG A 69 -5.82 11.95 -10.40
C ARG A 69 -5.73 13.02 -9.30
N GLY A 70 -4.54 13.54 -9.03
CA GLY A 70 -4.28 14.52 -8.00
C GLY A 70 -3.93 13.96 -6.61
N CYS A 71 -4.12 12.66 -6.37
CA CYS A 71 -3.78 12.03 -5.09
C CYS A 71 -2.27 12.04 -4.81
N ASP A 72 -1.44 12.13 -5.85
CA ASP A 72 0.01 12.29 -5.76
C ASP A 72 0.45 13.60 -5.09
N LYS A 73 -0.44 14.59 -5.03
CA LYS A 73 -0.23 15.87 -4.31
C LYS A 73 -0.77 15.87 -2.89
N LEU A 74 -1.58 14.88 -2.53
CA LEU A 74 -2.26 14.77 -1.24
C LEU A 74 -1.60 13.75 -0.32
N VAL A 75 -0.99 12.71 -0.88
CA VAL A 75 -0.33 11.64 -0.13
C VAL A 75 1.17 11.91 -0.07
N LEU A 76 1.73 11.91 1.15
CA LEU A 76 3.17 12.04 1.33
C LEU A 76 3.88 10.86 0.66
N CYS A 77 4.87 11.17 -0.18
CA CYS A 77 5.69 10.16 -0.84
C CYS A 77 7.18 10.51 -0.69
N ARG A 78 7.98 9.53 -0.32
CA ARG A 78 9.44 9.62 -0.32
C ARG A 78 10.04 8.55 -1.22
N HIS A 79 11.14 8.89 -1.88
CA HIS A 79 11.93 7.94 -2.65
C HIS A 79 13.03 7.32 -1.79
N PHE A 80 13.30 6.02 -1.99
CA PHE A 80 14.39 5.26 -1.42
C PHE A 80 15.12 4.49 -2.52
N GLU A 81 16.43 4.31 -2.37
CA GLU A 81 17.22 3.54 -3.34
C GLU A 81 16.79 2.08 -3.37
N THR A 82 16.53 1.50 -2.20
CA THR A 82 16.07 0.09 -2.06
C THR A 82 14.89 -0.02 -1.10
N ALA A 83 14.17 -1.14 -1.17
CA ALA A 83 13.15 -1.46 -0.17
C ALA A 83 13.78 -1.73 1.20
N ALA A 84 15.00 -2.23 1.26
CA ALA A 84 15.73 -2.45 2.51
C ALA A 84 16.01 -1.13 3.24
N ASP A 85 16.39 -0.06 2.52
CA ASP A 85 16.58 1.26 3.10
C ASP A 85 15.28 1.81 3.70
N ALA A 86 14.17 1.64 2.98
CA ALA A 86 12.84 2.01 3.48
C ALA A 86 12.47 1.22 4.74
N VAL A 87 12.70 -0.10 4.74
CA VAL A 87 12.47 -0.96 5.91
C VAL A 87 13.29 -0.49 7.11
N ALA A 88 14.58 -0.19 6.93
CA ALA A 88 15.45 0.29 8.01
C ALA A 88 14.91 1.59 8.62
N GLU A 89 14.51 2.55 7.76
CA GLU A 89 13.92 3.82 8.19
C GLU A 89 12.65 3.60 9.00
N TYR A 90 11.65 2.85 8.47
CA TYR A 90 10.38 2.69 9.19
C TYR A 90 10.50 1.81 10.43
N ARG A 91 11.40 0.82 10.43
CA ARG A 91 11.71 0.03 11.63
C ARG A 91 12.28 0.91 12.74
N SER A 92 13.18 1.85 12.41
CA SER A 92 13.72 2.81 13.39
C SER A 92 12.63 3.70 14.01
N ARG A 93 11.53 3.91 13.29
CA ARG A 93 10.35 4.66 13.74
C ARG A 93 9.31 3.79 14.45
N GLY A 94 9.61 2.51 14.72
CA GLY A 94 8.75 1.59 15.45
C GLY A 94 7.65 0.92 14.62
N TYR A 95 7.74 0.94 13.29
CA TYR A 95 6.80 0.23 12.42
C TYR A 95 7.11 -1.26 12.37
N VAL A 96 6.08 -2.10 12.44
CA VAL A 96 6.17 -3.53 12.15
C VAL A 96 6.09 -3.74 10.64
N ILE A 97 6.96 -4.57 10.09
CA ILE A 97 7.13 -4.73 8.64
C ILE A 97 6.45 -6.01 8.16
N TYR A 98 5.49 -5.87 7.24
CA TYR A 98 4.82 -7.02 6.63
C TYR A 98 5.05 -7.06 5.12
N GLY A 99 5.51 -8.21 4.62
CA GLY A 99 5.51 -8.50 3.20
C GLY A 99 4.12 -8.91 2.73
N VAL A 100 3.59 -8.25 1.71
CA VAL A 100 2.34 -8.65 1.07
C VAL A 100 2.68 -9.51 -0.14
N GLU A 101 2.81 -10.82 0.10
CA GLU A 101 3.32 -11.76 -0.90
C GLU A 101 2.78 -13.18 -0.66
N THR A 102 2.76 -13.98 -1.72
CA THR A 102 2.38 -15.40 -1.67
C THR A 102 3.61 -16.25 -1.36
N VAL A 103 3.97 -16.32 -0.09
CA VAL A 103 5.10 -17.13 0.41
C VAL A 103 4.61 -18.18 1.40
N GLU A 104 5.42 -19.21 1.64
CA GLU A 104 5.13 -20.21 2.66
C GLU A 104 5.02 -19.55 4.04
N GLY A 105 4.02 -19.93 4.83
CA GLY A 105 3.75 -19.33 6.14
C GLY A 105 3.03 -17.99 6.12
N ALA A 106 2.71 -17.43 4.94
CA ALA A 106 1.91 -16.22 4.85
C ALA A 106 0.50 -16.43 5.39
N GLN A 107 0.04 -15.53 6.23
CA GLN A 107 -1.33 -15.54 6.76
C GLN A 107 -2.27 -14.85 5.77
N TRP A 108 -3.48 -15.37 5.64
CA TRP A 108 -4.51 -14.70 4.85
C TRP A 108 -4.88 -13.35 5.49
N TYR A 109 -5.03 -12.32 4.68
CA TYR A 109 -5.15 -10.92 5.12
C TYR A 109 -6.21 -10.70 6.20
N TRP A 110 -7.31 -11.47 6.19
CA TRP A 110 -8.37 -11.35 7.20
C TRP A 110 -8.05 -12.05 8.53
N ASN A 111 -7.09 -13.01 8.56
CA ASN A 111 -6.66 -13.74 9.75
C ASN A 111 -5.31 -13.23 10.28
N ALA A 112 -4.56 -12.47 9.49
CA ALA A 112 -3.25 -12.00 9.86
C ALA A 112 -3.30 -11.12 11.12
N GLU A 113 -2.40 -11.32 12.06
CA GLU A 113 -2.25 -10.47 13.24
C GLU A 113 -1.44 -9.23 12.88
N ILE A 114 -2.12 -8.15 12.46
CA ILE A 114 -1.47 -6.90 12.07
C ILE A 114 -1.36 -5.98 13.28
N ARG A 115 -0.13 -5.67 13.67
CA ARG A 115 0.21 -4.70 14.73
C ARG A 115 0.52 -3.35 14.12
N PHE A 116 0.02 -2.27 14.71
CA PHE A 116 0.21 -0.90 14.27
C PHE A 116 1.17 -0.12 15.17
N PRO A 117 1.93 0.85 14.65
CA PRO A 117 1.99 1.22 13.23
C PRO A 117 2.67 0.13 12.40
N CYS A 118 2.31 -0.01 11.12
CA CYS A 118 2.91 -1.01 10.25
C CYS A 118 3.29 -0.46 8.87
N ALA A 119 4.28 -1.12 8.25
CA ALA A 119 4.64 -0.90 6.87
C ALA A 119 4.32 -2.16 6.05
N LEU A 120 3.66 -1.99 4.92
CA LEU A 120 3.26 -3.05 3.99
C LEU A 120 4.12 -2.97 2.75
N ILE A 121 4.91 -4.00 2.46
CA ILE A 121 5.74 -4.08 1.26
C ILE A 121 4.92 -4.71 0.14
N LEU A 122 4.79 -3.99 -0.96
CA LEU A 122 4.15 -4.44 -2.19
C LEU A 122 5.21 -4.59 -3.28
N GLY A 123 5.28 -5.77 -3.87
CA GLY A 123 6.34 -6.13 -4.80
C GLY A 123 6.07 -5.80 -6.25
N ASN A 124 7.12 -5.93 -7.05
CA ASN A 124 7.11 -5.82 -8.51
C ASN A 124 6.09 -6.77 -9.14
N GLU A 125 5.44 -6.33 -10.21
CA GLU A 125 4.36 -7.08 -10.89
C GLU A 125 4.80 -8.41 -11.51
N ALA A 126 6.09 -8.57 -11.79
CA ALA A 126 6.63 -9.79 -12.40
C ALA A 126 7.53 -10.59 -11.45
N LEU A 127 8.22 -9.90 -10.55
CA LEU A 127 9.26 -10.49 -9.70
C LEU A 127 8.81 -10.64 -8.23
N GLY A 128 7.69 -10.01 -7.84
CA GLY A 128 7.26 -9.97 -6.45
C GLY A 128 8.15 -9.04 -5.59
N VAL A 129 8.09 -9.21 -4.29
CA VAL A 129 8.95 -8.54 -3.32
C VAL A 129 10.36 -9.11 -3.40
N SER A 130 11.40 -8.27 -3.32
CA SER A 130 12.78 -8.71 -3.37
C SER A 130 13.13 -9.62 -2.19
N GLU A 131 14.02 -10.59 -2.42
CA GLU A 131 14.47 -11.52 -1.37
C GLU A 131 15.08 -10.78 -0.18
N GLU A 132 15.83 -9.70 -0.47
CA GLU A 132 16.40 -8.85 0.56
C GLU A 132 15.29 -8.23 1.44
N ALA A 133 14.25 -7.65 0.84
CA ALA A 133 13.14 -7.06 1.58
C ALA A 133 12.30 -8.12 2.30
N LEU A 134 12.10 -9.31 1.69
CA LEU A 134 11.41 -10.44 2.34
C LEU A 134 12.13 -10.88 3.62
N SER A 135 13.47 -10.96 3.57
CA SER A 135 14.28 -11.37 4.73
C SER A 135 14.19 -10.40 5.92
N LEU A 136 13.74 -9.17 5.66
CA LEU A 136 13.57 -8.12 6.66
C LEU A 136 12.14 -8.02 7.20
N CYS A 137 11.17 -8.82 6.71
CA CYS A 137 9.80 -8.78 7.19
C CYS A 137 9.63 -9.45 8.56
N ASP A 138 8.77 -8.88 9.39
CA ASP A 138 8.34 -9.46 10.67
C ASP A 138 7.21 -10.47 10.50
N GLY A 139 6.55 -10.46 9.33
CA GLY A 139 5.49 -11.38 8.96
C GLY A 139 5.04 -11.21 7.51
N PHE A 140 4.20 -12.12 7.06
CA PHE A 140 3.71 -12.14 5.68
C PHE A 140 2.19 -12.21 5.64
N ILE A 141 1.62 -11.44 4.72
CA ILE A 141 0.18 -11.35 4.48
C ILE A 141 -0.07 -11.76 3.03
N SER A 142 -1.01 -12.65 2.80
CA SER A 142 -1.40 -13.07 1.46
C SER A 142 -2.88 -12.86 1.20
N LEU A 143 -3.23 -12.68 -0.07
CA LEU A 143 -4.60 -12.75 -0.55
C LEU A 143 -4.81 -14.14 -1.16
N PRO A 144 -5.75 -14.94 -0.65
CA PRO A 144 -6.01 -16.25 -1.26
C PRO A 144 -6.62 -16.09 -2.64
N THR A 145 -6.09 -16.86 -3.57
CA THR A 145 -6.60 -16.95 -4.93
C THR A 145 -7.14 -18.36 -5.17
N PHE A 146 -8.41 -18.46 -5.57
CA PHE A 146 -9.09 -19.74 -5.83
C PHE A 146 -9.22 -20.04 -7.33
N GLY A 147 -8.65 -19.20 -8.18
CA GLY A 147 -8.59 -19.39 -9.61
C GLY A 147 -7.31 -20.07 -10.07
N CYS A 148 -7.06 -20.05 -11.40
CA CYS A 148 -5.86 -20.64 -11.99
C CYS A 148 -4.61 -19.74 -11.84
N LYS A 149 -4.75 -18.52 -11.38
CA LYS A 149 -3.63 -17.61 -11.12
C LYS A 149 -3.37 -17.51 -9.63
N ASN A 150 -2.09 -17.36 -9.27
CA ASN A 150 -1.62 -17.29 -7.89
C ASN A 150 -1.48 -15.85 -7.34
N SER A 151 -1.80 -14.85 -8.17
CA SER A 151 -1.69 -13.44 -7.80
C SER A 151 -2.73 -12.58 -8.51
N ILE A 152 -2.96 -11.39 -7.97
CA ILE A 152 -3.79 -10.35 -8.56
C ILE A 152 -2.95 -9.07 -8.79
N ASN A 153 -3.53 -8.11 -9.53
CA ASN A 153 -2.88 -6.82 -9.76
C ASN A 153 -2.48 -6.15 -8.43
N VAL A 154 -1.27 -5.61 -8.36
CA VAL A 154 -0.69 -5.02 -7.15
C VAL A 154 -1.51 -3.86 -6.58
N GLY A 155 -2.12 -3.03 -7.41
CA GLY A 155 -3.01 -1.96 -6.96
C GLY A 155 -4.30 -2.49 -6.33
N ASN A 156 -4.84 -3.59 -6.87
CA ASN A 156 -6.00 -4.26 -6.28
C ASN A 156 -5.62 -4.95 -4.96
N CYS A 157 -4.44 -5.57 -4.92
CA CYS A 157 -3.90 -6.16 -3.69
C CYS A 157 -3.74 -5.09 -2.60
N ALA A 158 -3.14 -3.94 -2.93
CA ALA A 158 -3.01 -2.81 -2.03
C ALA A 158 -4.37 -2.36 -1.47
N ALA A 159 -5.39 -2.25 -2.33
CA ALA A 159 -6.73 -1.85 -1.89
C ALA A 159 -7.29 -2.79 -0.83
N VAL A 160 -7.22 -4.11 -1.06
CA VAL A 160 -7.76 -5.10 -0.11
C VAL A 160 -7.06 -5.00 1.23
N VAL A 161 -5.71 -4.99 1.26
CA VAL A 161 -4.95 -5.02 2.52
C VAL A 161 -5.06 -3.69 3.27
N VAL A 162 -5.02 -2.56 2.56
CA VAL A 162 -5.15 -1.22 3.16
C VAL A 162 -6.53 -1.04 3.80
N PHE A 163 -7.62 -1.43 3.13
CA PHE A 163 -8.97 -1.31 3.69
C PHE A 163 -9.22 -2.31 4.82
N GLU A 164 -8.57 -3.48 4.84
CA GLU A 164 -8.57 -4.35 6.01
C GLU A 164 -7.85 -3.69 7.20
N CYS A 165 -6.70 -3.03 6.98
CA CYS A 165 -6.03 -2.25 8.02
C CYS A 165 -6.92 -1.11 8.53
N LEU A 166 -7.56 -0.38 7.62
CA LEU A 166 -8.48 0.70 7.99
C LEU A 166 -9.64 0.18 8.87
N LYS A 167 -10.28 -0.91 8.46
CA LYS A 167 -11.34 -1.55 9.25
C LYS A 167 -10.89 -1.85 10.69
N ARG A 168 -9.67 -2.40 10.86
CA ARG A 168 -9.13 -2.76 12.18
C ARG A 168 -8.81 -1.57 13.07
N THR A 169 -8.58 -0.40 12.50
CA THR A 169 -8.31 0.84 13.26
C THR A 169 -9.58 1.61 13.60
N LEU A 170 -10.72 1.26 13.00
CA LEU A 170 -12.03 1.87 13.27
C LEU A 170 -12.87 1.09 14.29
N VAL A 171 -12.46 -0.12 14.62
CA VAL A 171 -13.09 -0.99 15.63
C VAL A 171 -12.25 -0.98 16.88
#